data_07bee5163b8b47a7b2d3f8d8de0dad99
#
_entry.id   07bee5163b8b47a7b2d3f8d8de0dad99
#
_cell.length_a   1.000
_cell.length_b   1.000
_cell.length_c   1.000
_cell.angle_alpha   90.00
_cell.angle_beta   90.00
_cell.angle_gamma   90.00
#
_symmetry.space_group_name_H-M   'P 1'
#
loop_
_entity.id
_entity.type
_entity.pdbx_description
1 polymer ?
#
loop_
_entity_poly.entity_id
_entity_poly.type
_entity_poly.pdbx_seq_one_letter_code
_entity_poly.pdbx_strand_id
1 'polypeptide(L)'
;MKNKKRVTIEDTPSMQPWTTSNPLLATTLTLLIFTVMKELVRGWVRGVFTAGGFHLVQVKGQQAHPKEAPILAVAPHSSYFDALPIVVMGAPSVVAKGEVTSVPFFAKYIDYTQPVYVWREDPNSRQNTIQEIKERASSEEEWPQIMVFPEGTCTNRSCLITFKPGAFYPGVPVQPVLIRYNNRTDSFTWTWDGPGALKMLWVTLCQFHNYCELEYLPVYTPNEEEKQDAKLFANNVRQVMADALGVPVADYTYDDCRLMHKAKLKNLPCETGLIEFLNLRQRFGLNLKNVEEELLNHYADIASSDGQINFSGFAKYLGMPESEPALIDLFKLYDKDNTGTIDFRKYLMGYYQYCKPANTEETLKWGFKLLDQEGKGQVFLEDAIEALQTSLDMTPEEVTCIFKQADQNDKGYITYEDFEAYAKRKPEYAKIFLLFQESLKQGTRPRTGHLPPPGKKKAD
;
A
#
# COMPACT_ATOMS: atom_id res chain seq x y z
N MET A 1 -20.60 18.16 -9.69
CA MET A 1 -20.15 17.71 -8.38
C MET A 1 -21.23 17.99 -7.35
N LYS A 2 -21.99 16.98 -6.92
CA LYS A 2 -23.03 17.14 -5.89
C LYS A 2 -22.36 16.90 -4.54
N ASN A 3 -22.26 17.95 -3.73
CA ASN A 3 -21.88 17.86 -2.32
C ASN A 3 -22.83 16.93 -1.59
N LYS A 4 -22.41 15.70 -1.31
CA LYS A 4 -23.08 14.87 -0.30
C LYS A 4 -22.69 15.42 1.06
N LYS A 5 -23.62 16.09 1.73
CA LYS A 5 -23.50 16.46 3.13
C LYS A 5 -23.17 15.21 3.96
N ARG A 6 -22.19 15.33 4.81
CA ARG A 6 -21.86 14.36 5.86
C ARG A 6 -23.06 14.33 6.81
N VAL A 7 -23.75 13.18 6.89
CA VAL A 7 -24.79 12.98 7.90
C VAL A 7 -24.05 12.73 9.21
N THR A 8 -24.11 13.68 10.11
CA THR A 8 -23.66 13.54 11.49
C THR A 8 -24.77 12.88 12.33
N ILE A 9 -24.43 12.32 13.50
CA ILE A 9 -25.39 11.71 14.42
C ILE A 9 -26.52 12.70 14.76
N GLU A 10 -26.28 14.00 14.70
CA GLU A 10 -27.24 15.09 14.91
C GLU A 10 -28.25 15.27 13.77
N ASP A 11 -27.93 14.76 12.54
CA ASP A 11 -28.82 14.88 11.36
C ASP A 11 -29.78 13.67 11.22
N THR A 12 -29.69 12.67 12.11
CA THR A 12 -30.70 11.61 12.18
C THR A 12 -31.96 12.18 12.81
N PRO A 13 -33.13 12.04 12.16
CA PRO A 13 -34.38 12.45 12.82
C PRO A 13 -34.46 11.74 14.15
N SER A 14 -34.53 12.48 15.24
CA SER A 14 -34.78 11.93 16.54
C SER A 14 -36.04 11.07 16.42
N MET A 15 -35.90 9.75 16.50
CA MET A 15 -37.06 8.87 16.68
C MET A 15 -37.69 9.34 17.97
N GLN A 16 -38.84 10.01 17.87
CA GLN A 16 -39.61 10.32 19.03
C GLN A 16 -39.88 8.98 19.73
N PRO A 17 -39.50 8.83 20.99
CA PRO A 17 -39.72 7.58 21.70
C PRO A 17 -41.23 7.32 21.69
N TRP A 18 -41.60 6.09 21.31
CA TRP A 18 -42.97 5.63 21.47
C TRP A 18 -43.38 5.90 22.90
N THR A 19 -44.32 6.82 23.07
CA THR A 19 -44.81 7.22 24.40
C THR A 19 -45.62 6.09 25.00
N THR A 20 -44.93 5.08 25.51
CA THR A 20 -45.54 4.15 26.47
C THR A 20 -45.39 4.77 27.84
N SER A 21 -46.46 4.77 28.62
CA SER A 21 -46.53 5.27 29.96
C SER A 21 -45.58 4.58 30.97
N ASN A 22 -44.78 3.63 30.50
CA ASN A 22 -43.80 2.89 31.29
C ASN A 22 -42.47 2.77 30.52
N PRO A 23 -41.44 3.57 30.86
CA PRO A 23 -40.16 3.57 30.16
C PRO A 23 -39.41 2.21 30.25
N LEU A 24 -39.59 1.48 31.36
CA LEU A 24 -39.04 0.14 31.49
C LEU A 24 -39.64 -0.86 30.47
N LEU A 25 -40.93 -0.77 30.23
CA LEU A 25 -41.61 -1.62 29.25
C LEU A 25 -41.18 -1.32 27.80
N ALA A 26 -41.00 -0.04 27.48
CA ALA A 26 -40.49 0.41 26.19
C ALA A 26 -39.05 -0.08 25.95
N THR A 27 -38.19 0.04 26.93
CA THR A 27 -36.80 -0.43 26.84
C THR A 27 -36.74 -1.96 26.70
N THR A 28 -37.55 -2.71 27.47
CA THR A 28 -37.62 -4.17 27.40
C THR A 28 -38.15 -4.63 26.05
N LEU A 29 -39.21 -3.96 25.53
CA LEU A 29 -39.76 -4.30 24.20
C LEU A 29 -38.79 -4.01 23.08
N THR A 30 -38.06 -2.91 23.15
CA THR A 30 -37.02 -2.56 22.20
C THR A 30 -35.87 -3.59 22.20
N LEU A 31 -35.40 -3.99 23.39
CA LEU A 31 -34.39 -5.04 23.52
C LEU A 31 -34.88 -6.39 22.99
N LEU A 32 -36.15 -6.75 23.27
CA LEU A 32 -36.74 -7.99 22.76
C LEU A 32 -36.84 -7.99 21.22
N ILE A 33 -37.33 -6.91 20.63
CA ILE A 33 -37.41 -6.74 19.17
C ILE A 33 -36.01 -6.83 18.56
N PHE A 34 -35.03 -6.15 19.17
CA PHE A 34 -33.65 -6.18 18.71
C PHE A 34 -33.05 -7.59 18.75
N THR A 35 -33.30 -8.32 19.83
CA THR A 35 -32.86 -9.72 19.99
C THR A 35 -33.51 -10.64 18.96
N VAL A 36 -34.83 -10.54 18.76
CA VAL A 36 -35.58 -11.33 17.78
C VAL A 36 -35.08 -11.04 16.35
N MET A 37 -34.87 -9.76 16.01
CA MET A 37 -34.34 -9.38 14.70
C MET A 37 -32.93 -9.93 14.49
N LYS A 38 -32.13 -9.96 15.54
CA LYS A 38 -30.77 -10.57 15.52
C LYS A 38 -30.83 -12.05 15.12
N GLU A 39 -31.68 -12.80 15.77
CA GLU A 39 -31.81 -14.23 15.49
C GLU A 39 -32.43 -14.50 14.10
N LEU A 40 -33.36 -13.66 13.63
CA LEU A 40 -33.89 -13.77 12.29
C LEU A 40 -32.83 -13.51 11.21
N VAL A 41 -31.99 -12.47 11.40
CA VAL A 41 -30.87 -12.17 10.47
C VAL A 41 -29.86 -13.32 10.49
N ARG A 42 -29.50 -13.84 11.67
CA ARG A 42 -28.62 -15.02 11.79
C ARG A 42 -29.19 -16.23 11.07
N GLY A 43 -30.46 -16.50 11.25
CA GLY A 43 -31.16 -17.62 10.56
C GLY A 43 -31.14 -17.45 9.06
N TRP A 44 -31.39 -16.24 8.55
CA TRP A 44 -31.35 -15.95 7.11
C TRP A 44 -29.93 -16.14 6.53
N VAL A 45 -28.91 -15.58 7.17
CA VAL A 45 -27.52 -15.72 6.72
C VAL A 45 -27.09 -17.18 6.76
N ARG A 46 -27.45 -17.92 7.80
CA ARG A 46 -27.24 -19.39 7.85
C ARG A 46 -27.92 -20.10 6.67
N GLY A 47 -29.14 -19.72 6.33
CA GLY A 47 -29.86 -20.28 5.17
C GLY A 47 -29.11 -20.03 3.85
N VAL A 48 -28.61 -18.84 3.64
CA VAL A 48 -27.81 -18.49 2.46
C VAL A 48 -26.51 -19.31 2.39
N PHE A 49 -25.80 -19.47 3.50
CA PHE A 49 -24.59 -20.28 3.54
C PHE A 49 -24.88 -21.78 3.39
N THR A 50 -25.99 -22.27 3.96
CA THR A 50 -26.44 -23.66 3.76
C THR A 50 -26.74 -23.92 2.28
N ALA A 51 -27.42 -22.99 1.60
CA ALA A 51 -27.65 -23.04 0.15
C ALA A 51 -26.34 -23.02 -0.66
N GLY A 52 -25.27 -22.38 -0.13
CA GLY A 52 -23.92 -22.41 -0.68
C GLY A 52 -23.11 -23.68 -0.34
N GLY A 53 -23.75 -24.71 0.22
CA GLY A 53 -23.09 -25.97 0.57
C GLY A 53 -22.40 -25.99 1.94
N PHE A 54 -22.46 -24.92 2.73
CA PHE A 54 -21.92 -24.87 4.10
C PHE A 54 -22.94 -25.41 5.10
N HIS A 55 -23.23 -26.71 5.01
CA HIS A 55 -24.22 -27.37 5.86
C HIS A 55 -23.78 -27.45 7.31
N LEU A 56 -22.47 -27.61 7.54
CA LEU A 56 -21.86 -27.70 8.86
C LEU A 56 -20.62 -26.85 8.97
N VAL A 57 -20.59 -25.95 9.97
CA VAL A 57 -19.40 -25.25 10.40
C VAL A 57 -18.94 -25.89 11.69
N GLN A 58 -17.76 -26.49 11.67
CA GLN A 58 -17.18 -27.11 12.86
C GLN A 58 -16.51 -26.03 13.70
N VAL A 59 -16.82 -25.98 14.99
CA VAL A 59 -16.23 -25.03 15.92
C VAL A 59 -15.36 -25.78 16.93
N LYS A 60 -14.11 -25.39 17.07
CA LYS A 60 -13.14 -25.88 18.05
C LYS A 60 -12.76 -24.76 19.01
N GLY A 61 -12.47 -25.15 20.26
CA GLY A 61 -12.18 -24.16 21.31
C GLY A 61 -13.42 -23.42 21.78
N GLN A 62 -13.21 -22.38 22.59
CA GLN A 62 -14.28 -21.58 23.17
C GLN A 62 -14.01 -20.09 22.92
N GLN A 63 -15.03 -19.38 22.47
CA GLN A 63 -14.96 -17.91 22.33
C GLN A 63 -14.88 -17.27 23.72
N ALA A 64 -13.89 -16.42 23.90
CA ALA A 64 -13.73 -15.64 25.12
C ALA A 64 -14.83 -14.58 25.25
N HIS A 65 -15.11 -14.19 26.49
CA HIS A 65 -16.04 -13.09 26.74
C HIS A 65 -15.46 -11.76 26.23
N PRO A 66 -16.28 -10.81 25.71
CA PRO A 66 -15.79 -9.50 25.22
C PRO A 66 -14.92 -8.72 26.22
N LYS A 67 -15.17 -8.85 27.52
CA LYS A 67 -14.35 -8.24 28.57
C LYS A 67 -12.99 -8.91 28.76
N GLU A 68 -12.86 -10.19 28.42
CA GLU A 68 -11.61 -10.94 28.49
C GLU A 68 -10.74 -10.69 27.25
N ALA A 69 -11.36 -10.73 26.06
CA ALA A 69 -10.71 -10.46 24.80
C ALA A 69 -11.63 -9.60 23.91
N PRO A 70 -11.51 -8.26 23.97
CA PRO A 70 -12.37 -7.37 23.18
C PRO A 70 -12.14 -7.46 21.66
N ILE A 71 -11.02 -8.06 21.22
CA ILE A 71 -10.64 -8.17 19.82
C ILE A 71 -10.48 -9.64 19.41
N LEU A 72 -11.11 -10.01 18.29
CA LEU A 72 -10.93 -11.29 17.61
C LEU A 72 -10.03 -11.07 16.39
N ALA A 73 -8.82 -11.63 16.41
CA ALA A 73 -7.91 -11.61 15.27
C ALA A 73 -8.12 -12.87 14.44
N VAL A 74 -8.68 -12.74 13.24
CA VAL A 74 -9.11 -13.85 12.40
C VAL A 74 -8.18 -14.02 11.21
N ALA A 75 -7.63 -15.21 11.02
CA ALA A 75 -6.77 -15.57 9.89
C ALA A 75 -6.85 -17.09 9.58
N PRO A 76 -6.46 -17.52 8.37
CA PRO A 76 -6.16 -16.70 7.21
C PRO A 76 -7.42 -16.06 6.60
N HIS A 77 -7.26 -14.88 5.99
CA HIS A 77 -8.33 -14.29 5.19
C HIS A 77 -8.17 -14.72 3.73
N SER A 78 -9.08 -15.52 3.22
CA SER A 78 -8.93 -16.14 1.91
C SER A 78 -10.11 -15.94 0.96
N SER A 79 -11.25 -15.54 1.49
CA SER A 79 -12.48 -15.45 0.71
C SER A 79 -13.46 -14.42 1.28
N TYR A 80 -14.39 -13.94 0.44
CA TYR A 80 -15.55 -13.21 0.97
C TYR A 80 -16.51 -14.13 1.77
N PHE A 81 -16.38 -15.46 1.65
CA PHE A 81 -17.08 -16.41 2.51
C PHE A 81 -16.57 -16.43 3.95
N ASP A 82 -15.46 -15.79 4.25
CA ASP A 82 -14.97 -15.60 5.63
C ASP A 82 -15.92 -14.75 6.47
N ALA A 83 -16.98 -14.20 5.86
CA ALA A 83 -18.13 -13.65 6.57
C ALA A 83 -18.93 -14.70 7.39
N LEU A 84 -18.76 -16.01 7.11
CA LEU A 84 -19.35 -17.10 7.90
C LEU A 84 -19.06 -17.01 9.41
N PRO A 85 -17.82 -16.74 9.82
CA PRO A 85 -17.49 -16.55 11.23
C PRO A 85 -18.37 -15.51 11.92
N ILE A 86 -18.75 -14.44 11.22
CA ILE A 86 -19.62 -13.40 11.75
C ILE A 86 -20.92 -13.97 12.32
N VAL A 87 -21.48 -14.95 11.60
CA VAL A 87 -22.72 -15.61 12.03
C VAL A 87 -22.49 -16.49 13.24
N VAL A 88 -21.43 -17.30 13.22
CA VAL A 88 -21.11 -18.26 14.29
C VAL A 88 -20.65 -17.54 15.56
N MET A 89 -19.87 -16.49 15.41
CA MET A 89 -19.34 -15.67 16.51
C MET A 89 -20.38 -14.71 17.13
N GLY A 90 -21.65 -14.79 16.77
CA GLY A 90 -22.70 -13.97 17.39
C GLY A 90 -22.74 -12.53 16.88
N ALA A 91 -22.35 -12.29 15.65
CA ALA A 91 -22.30 -10.99 14.99
C ALA A 91 -21.37 -9.96 15.72
N PRO A 92 -20.06 -10.23 15.77
CA PRO A 92 -19.08 -9.26 16.28
C PRO A 92 -19.05 -8.01 15.41
N SER A 93 -18.55 -6.91 15.94
CA SER A 93 -18.30 -5.68 15.19
C SER A 93 -17.17 -5.91 14.18
N VAL A 94 -17.48 -5.84 12.88
CA VAL A 94 -16.46 -6.07 11.84
C VAL A 94 -15.74 -4.78 11.46
N VAL A 95 -14.44 -4.87 11.18
CA VAL A 95 -13.72 -3.78 10.52
C VAL A 95 -13.94 -3.93 9.02
N ALA A 96 -14.79 -3.07 8.46
CA ALA A 96 -15.25 -3.16 7.08
C ALA A 96 -14.79 -1.96 6.23
N LYS A 97 -14.67 -2.17 4.90
CA LYS A 97 -14.44 -1.07 3.96
C LYS A 97 -15.73 -0.27 3.77
N GLY A 98 -15.59 1.06 3.71
CA GLY A 98 -16.74 1.95 3.49
C GLY A 98 -17.53 1.65 2.21
N GLU A 99 -16.87 1.13 1.16
CA GLU A 99 -17.51 0.78 -0.11
C GLU A 99 -18.57 -0.33 0.03
N VAL A 100 -18.50 -1.13 1.09
CA VAL A 100 -19.50 -2.18 1.38
C VAL A 100 -20.90 -1.59 1.62
N THR A 101 -20.97 -0.36 2.09
CA THR A 101 -22.25 0.35 2.31
C THR A 101 -23.07 0.55 1.02
N SER A 102 -22.44 0.42 -0.15
CA SER A 102 -23.11 0.51 -1.46
C SER A 102 -23.76 -0.79 -1.94
N VAL A 103 -23.49 -1.93 -1.26
CA VAL A 103 -24.02 -3.25 -1.64
C VAL A 103 -25.40 -3.46 -1.01
N PRO A 104 -26.49 -3.54 -1.81
CA PRO A 104 -27.84 -3.72 -1.29
C PRO A 104 -27.94 -4.97 -0.40
N PHE A 105 -28.80 -4.93 0.61
CA PHE A 105 -29.01 -6.00 1.63
C PHE A 105 -27.82 -6.29 2.52
N PHE A 106 -26.61 -6.43 1.94
CA PHE A 106 -25.39 -6.73 2.69
C PHE A 106 -24.94 -5.56 3.56
N ALA A 107 -25.12 -4.34 3.06
CA ALA A 107 -24.84 -3.11 3.82
C ALA A 107 -25.64 -3.07 5.14
N LYS A 108 -26.96 -3.31 5.08
CA LYS A 108 -27.81 -3.30 6.29
C LYS A 108 -27.45 -4.39 7.29
N TYR A 109 -27.00 -5.54 6.79
CA TYR A 109 -26.51 -6.62 7.65
C TYR A 109 -25.21 -6.23 8.37
N ILE A 110 -24.28 -5.59 7.65
CA ILE A 110 -23.03 -5.11 8.24
C ILE A 110 -23.30 -3.97 9.22
N ASP A 111 -24.15 -2.99 8.87
CA ASP A 111 -24.54 -1.90 9.79
C ASP A 111 -25.10 -2.43 11.11
N TYR A 112 -25.82 -3.56 11.04
CA TYR A 112 -26.35 -4.22 12.22
C TYR A 112 -25.28 -4.74 13.17
N THR A 113 -24.07 -5.10 12.66
CA THR A 113 -22.94 -5.54 13.49
C THR A 113 -22.21 -4.37 14.17
N GLN A 114 -22.69 -3.14 14.03
CA GLN A 114 -22.01 -1.93 14.51
C GLN A 114 -20.55 -1.85 14.03
N PRO A 115 -20.31 -1.89 12.72
CA PRO A 115 -18.97 -2.04 12.16
C PRO A 115 -18.10 -0.82 12.45
N VAL A 116 -16.79 -1.02 12.41
CA VAL A 116 -15.81 0.05 12.31
C VAL A 116 -15.48 0.25 10.82
N TYR A 117 -15.85 1.39 10.26
CA TYR A 117 -15.66 1.65 8.83
C TYR A 117 -14.30 2.25 8.50
N VAL A 118 -13.66 1.71 7.46
CA VAL A 118 -12.41 2.22 6.88
C VAL A 118 -12.70 2.89 5.55
N TRP A 119 -12.54 4.20 5.46
CA TRP A 119 -12.74 4.99 4.25
C TRP A 119 -11.40 5.27 3.56
N ARG A 120 -11.15 4.65 2.41
CA ARG A 120 -9.86 4.77 1.71
C ARG A 120 -9.59 6.17 1.16
N GLU A 121 -10.62 6.93 0.88
CA GLU A 121 -10.55 8.29 0.33
C GLU A 121 -10.24 9.36 1.39
N ASP A 122 -10.45 9.03 2.68
CA ASP A 122 -10.13 9.93 3.79
C ASP A 122 -8.67 9.75 4.23
N PRO A 123 -7.81 10.77 4.12
CA PRO A 123 -6.42 10.69 4.56
C PRO A 123 -6.26 10.32 6.04
N ASN A 124 -7.24 10.69 6.87
CA ASN A 124 -7.26 10.42 8.31
C ASN A 124 -7.95 9.11 8.67
N SER A 125 -8.54 8.40 7.71
CA SER A 125 -9.32 7.19 7.94
C SER A 125 -8.60 6.15 8.79
N ARG A 126 -7.30 5.98 8.56
CA ARG A 126 -6.50 5.03 9.35
C ARG A 126 -6.41 5.43 10.82
N GLN A 127 -6.20 6.71 11.11
CA GLN A 127 -6.12 7.22 12.49
C GLN A 127 -7.47 7.13 13.17
N ASN A 128 -8.54 7.55 12.49
CA ASN A 128 -9.91 7.49 12.99
C ASN A 128 -10.31 6.04 13.32
N THR A 129 -10.01 5.08 12.42
CA THR A 129 -10.29 3.65 12.65
C THR A 129 -9.52 3.10 13.85
N ILE A 130 -8.24 3.42 13.99
CA ILE A 130 -7.42 2.99 15.15
C ILE A 130 -7.99 3.58 16.45
N GLN A 131 -8.36 4.85 16.43
CA GLN A 131 -8.92 5.52 17.59
C GLN A 131 -10.26 4.89 18.00
N GLU A 132 -11.14 4.62 17.04
CA GLU A 132 -12.42 3.97 17.32
C GLU A 132 -12.25 2.55 17.87
N ILE A 133 -11.31 1.76 17.32
CA ILE A 133 -10.98 0.43 17.85
C ILE A 133 -10.48 0.55 19.30
N LYS A 134 -9.61 1.54 19.59
CA LYS A 134 -9.06 1.77 20.91
C LYS A 134 -10.16 2.16 21.92
N GLU A 135 -11.02 3.08 21.54
CA GLU A 135 -12.13 3.54 22.38
C GLU A 135 -13.08 2.39 22.74
N ARG A 136 -13.52 1.61 21.74
CA ARG A 136 -14.43 0.47 21.98
C ARG A 136 -13.76 -0.65 22.79
N ALA A 137 -12.51 -0.99 22.48
CA ALA A 137 -11.79 -2.06 23.16
C ALA A 137 -11.43 -1.73 24.62
N SER A 138 -11.34 -0.45 24.97
CA SER A 138 -11.04 0.03 26.33
C SER A 138 -12.28 0.53 27.08
N SER A 139 -13.48 0.45 26.46
CA SER A 139 -14.73 0.92 27.07
C SER A 139 -15.23 -0.02 28.16
N GLU A 140 -15.82 0.54 29.20
CA GLU A 140 -16.55 -0.22 30.21
C GLU A 140 -17.95 -0.66 29.74
N GLU A 141 -18.43 -0.08 28.63
CA GLU A 141 -19.71 -0.43 28.00
C GLU A 141 -19.67 -1.83 27.41
N GLU A 142 -20.83 -2.45 27.25
CA GLU A 142 -20.94 -3.79 26.63
C GLU A 142 -20.94 -3.69 25.10
N TRP A 143 -19.77 -3.41 24.53
CA TRP A 143 -19.57 -3.49 23.09
C TRP A 143 -19.42 -4.94 22.61
N PRO A 144 -19.93 -5.28 21.40
CA PRO A 144 -19.58 -6.54 20.75
C PRO A 144 -18.06 -6.61 20.52
N GLN A 145 -17.50 -7.83 20.56
CA GLN A 145 -16.09 -8.02 20.19
C GLN A 145 -15.79 -7.45 18.79
N ILE A 146 -14.65 -6.83 18.63
CA ILE A 146 -14.21 -6.30 17.33
C ILE A 146 -13.51 -7.42 16.55
N MET A 147 -14.07 -7.81 15.41
CA MET A 147 -13.47 -8.80 14.52
C MET A 147 -12.63 -8.15 13.44
N VAL A 148 -11.37 -8.54 13.35
CA VAL A 148 -10.42 -8.01 12.39
C VAL A 148 -9.76 -9.14 11.60
N PHE A 149 -9.62 -8.95 10.29
CA PHE A 149 -8.73 -9.72 9.46
C PHE A 149 -7.40 -8.97 9.34
N PRO A 150 -6.38 -9.29 10.16
CA PRO A 150 -5.19 -8.46 10.26
C PRO A 150 -4.31 -8.48 9.01
N GLU A 151 -4.43 -9.47 8.14
CA GLU A 151 -3.78 -9.50 6.83
C GLU A 151 -4.27 -8.36 5.91
N GLY A 152 -5.52 -7.93 6.08
CA GLY A 152 -6.12 -6.82 5.34
C GLY A 152 -6.33 -7.07 3.84
N THR A 153 -6.15 -8.30 3.39
CA THR A 153 -6.43 -8.80 2.04
C THR A 153 -6.65 -10.30 2.05
N CYS A 154 -7.31 -10.83 1.01
CA CYS A 154 -7.43 -12.26 0.83
C CYS A 154 -6.12 -12.86 0.30
N THR A 155 -5.72 -14.00 0.89
CA THR A 155 -4.51 -14.76 0.57
C THR A 155 -4.86 -16.17 0.11
N ASN A 156 -3.88 -16.91 -0.40
CA ASN A 156 -4.04 -18.31 -0.81
C ASN A 156 -3.83 -19.31 0.35
N ARG A 157 -3.70 -18.85 1.57
CA ARG A 157 -3.50 -19.66 2.78
C ARG A 157 -2.19 -20.45 2.85
N SER A 158 -1.28 -20.29 1.90
CA SER A 158 0.00 -21.00 1.92
C SER A 158 0.96 -20.49 3.00
N CYS A 159 0.75 -19.25 3.45
CA CYS A 159 1.49 -18.61 4.54
C CYS A 159 0.62 -17.53 5.20
N LEU A 160 0.97 -17.08 6.38
CA LEU A 160 0.43 -15.86 6.97
C LEU A 160 1.32 -14.66 6.60
N ILE A 161 0.74 -13.71 5.90
CA ILE A 161 1.42 -12.45 5.54
C ILE A 161 1.49 -11.50 6.73
N THR A 162 2.23 -10.39 6.57
CA THR A 162 2.38 -9.37 7.62
C THR A 162 1.04 -8.84 8.11
N PHE A 163 0.82 -8.94 9.41
CA PHE A 163 -0.38 -8.40 10.06
C PHE A 163 -0.31 -6.88 10.18
N LYS A 164 -1.40 -6.20 9.83
CA LYS A 164 -1.54 -4.77 10.05
C LYS A 164 -1.70 -4.48 11.53
N PRO A 165 -0.91 -3.57 12.12
CA PRO A 165 -0.91 -3.34 13.57
C PRO A 165 -2.16 -2.60 14.08
N GLY A 166 -3.12 -2.23 13.21
CA GLY A 166 -4.29 -1.43 13.56
C GLY A 166 -5.10 -1.98 14.75
N ALA A 167 -5.32 -3.28 14.80
CA ALA A 167 -6.07 -3.94 15.88
C ALA A 167 -5.24 -4.11 17.17
N PHE A 168 -3.95 -3.94 17.12
CA PHE A 168 -3.01 -4.21 18.23
C PHE A 168 -2.58 -2.93 18.97
N TYR A 169 -2.86 -1.75 18.41
CA TYR A 169 -2.56 -0.47 19.06
C TYR A 169 -3.23 -0.26 20.44
N PRO A 170 -4.42 -0.82 20.72
CA PRO A 170 -4.99 -0.69 22.05
C PRO A 170 -4.18 -1.35 23.17
N GLY A 171 -3.31 -2.33 22.83
CA GLY A 171 -2.52 -3.08 23.83
C GLY A 171 -3.37 -3.95 24.77
N VAL A 172 -4.58 -4.33 24.34
CA VAL A 172 -5.51 -5.19 25.10
C VAL A 172 -5.38 -6.64 24.65
N PRO A 173 -5.85 -7.61 25.50
CA PRO A 173 -5.87 -9.01 25.09
C PRO A 173 -6.66 -9.23 23.79
N VAL A 174 -6.15 -10.13 22.94
CA VAL A 174 -6.81 -10.54 21.70
C VAL A 174 -7.04 -12.04 21.69
N GLN A 175 -8.13 -12.49 21.10
CA GLN A 175 -8.30 -13.92 20.85
C GLN A 175 -8.03 -14.22 19.38
N PRO A 176 -6.99 -15.02 19.08
CA PRO A 176 -6.75 -15.50 17.72
C PRO A 176 -7.80 -16.53 17.32
N VAL A 177 -8.32 -16.43 16.09
CA VAL A 177 -9.30 -17.34 15.53
C VAL A 177 -8.85 -17.82 14.16
N LEU A 178 -8.78 -19.12 14.00
CA LEU A 178 -8.36 -19.74 12.75
C LEU A 178 -9.57 -20.17 11.93
N ILE A 179 -9.52 -19.92 10.62
CA ILE A 179 -10.49 -20.42 9.65
C ILE A 179 -9.80 -21.46 8.77
N ARG A 180 -10.37 -22.66 8.69
CA ARG A 180 -9.87 -23.71 7.80
C ARG A 180 -10.97 -24.18 6.85
N TYR A 181 -10.63 -24.31 5.59
CA TYR A 181 -11.47 -24.88 4.54
C TYR A 181 -10.86 -26.19 4.05
N ASN A 182 -11.21 -27.29 4.73
CA ASN A 182 -10.64 -28.61 4.46
C ASN A 182 -11.39 -29.31 3.30
N ASN A 183 -11.42 -28.65 2.13
CA ASN A 183 -12.10 -29.15 0.94
C ASN A 183 -11.12 -29.83 -0.01
N ARG A 184 -11.58 -30.91 -0.68
CA ARG A 184 -10.78 -31.65 -1.67
C ARG A 184 -10.41 -30.75 -2.87
N THR A 185 -11.32 -29.89 -3.26
CA THR A 185 -11.12 -28.89 -4.32
C THR A 185 -11.21 -27.51 -3.71
N ASP A 186 -10.20 -26.67 -3.97
CA ASP A 186 -10.23 -25.29 -3.51
C ASP A 186 -11.19 -24.47 -4.38
N SER A 187 -12.41 -24.28 -3.88
CA SER A 187 -13.46 -23.48 -4.49
C SER A 187 -13.68 -22.13 -3.80
N PHE A 188 -12.80 -21.76 -2.86
CA PHE A 188 -13.00 -20.59 -1.98
C PHE A 188 -11.94 -19.54 -2.11
N THR A 189 -10.71 -19.91 -2.45
CA THR A 189 -9.59 -18.95 -2.49
C THR A 189 -9.84 -17.86 -3.50
N TRP A 190 -10.05 -16.65 -2.99
CA TRP A 190 -10.30 -15.44 -3.77
C TRP A 190 -9.17 -14.46 -3.57
N THR A 191 -8.07 -14.73 -4.27
CA THR A 191 -6.89 -13.86 -4.25
C THR A 191 -7.01 -12.72 -5.25
N TRP A 192 -6.11 -11.76 -5.14
CA TRP A 192 -6.01 -10.63 -6.06
C TRP A 192 -5.85 -11.04 -7.53
N ASP A 193 -5.09 -12.10 -7.81
CA ASP A 193 -4.88 -12.70 -9.13
C ASP A 193 -5.91 -13.78 -9.48
N GLY A 194 -6.85 -14.03 -8.60
CA GLY A 194 -7.83 -15.11 -8.72
C GLY A 194 -8.98 -14.76 -9.65
N PRO A 195 -9.92 -15.71 -9.80
CA PRO A 195 -11.12 -15.48 -10.59
C PRO A 195 -11.99 -14.40 -9.97
N GLY A 196 -12.77 -13.69 -10.80
CA GLY A 196 -13.75 -12.70 -10.34
C GLY A 196 -14.80 -13.30 -9.38
N ALA A 197 -15.38 -12.46 -8.52
CA ALA A 197 -16.31 -12.88 -7.46
C ALA A 197 -17.48 -13.74 -7.93
N LEU A 198 -18.07 -13.43 -9.09
CA LEU A 198 -19.18 -14.21 -9.65
C LEU A 198 -18.74 -15.61 -10.09
N LYS A 199 -17.53 -15.75 -10.65
CA LYS A 199 -16.99 -17.06 -11.02
C LYS A 199 -16.70 -17.91 -9.77
N MET A 200 -16.16 -17.28 -8.73
CA MET A 200 -15.95 -17.95 -7.44
C MET A 200 -17.26 -18.41 -6.81
N LEU A 201 -18.27 -17.53 -6.79
CA LEU A 201 -19.61 -17.90 -6.31
C LEU A 201 -20.17 -19.10 -7.07
N TRP A 202 -20.08 -19.08 -8.41
CA TRP A 202 -20.53 -20.20 -9.24
C TRP A 202 -19.80 -21.51 -8.90
N VAL A 203 -18.47 -21.48 -8.81
CA VAL A 203 -17.67 -22.66 -8.47
C VAL A 203 -18.03 -23.19 -7.07
N THR A 204 -18.26 -22.30 -6.11
CA THR A 204 -18.67 -22.66 -4.76
C THR A 204 -20.05 -23.30 -4.75
N LEU A 205 -21.03 -22.75 -5.47
CA LEU A 205 -22.39 -23.28 -5.59
C LEU A 205 -22.44 -24.62 -6.33
N CYS A 206 -21.45 -24.92 -7.17
CA CYS A 206 -21.31 -26.23 -7.81
C CYS A 206 -20.83 -27.34 -6.86
N GLN A 207 -20.38 -26.99 -5.65
CA GLN A 207 -19.98 -27.98 -4.65
C GLN A 207 -21.20 -28.40 -3.82
N PHE A 208 -21.42 -29.72 -3.72
CA PHE A 208 -22.52 -30.25 -2.92
C PHE A 208 -22.33 -29.94 -1.43
N HIS A 209 -21.07 -29.98 -0.96
CA HIS A 209 -20.74 -29.75 0.43
C HIS A 209 -19.41 -28.99 0.55
N ASN A 210 -19.41 -28.00 1.41
CA ASN A 210 -18.27 -27.15 1.71
C ASN A 210 -17.94 -27.21 3.20
N TYR A 211 -16.72 -27.65 3.53
CA TYR A 211 -16.26 -27.75 4.91
C TYR A 211 -15.66 -26.43 5.35
N CYS A 212 -16.08 -25.99 6.52
CA CYS A 212 -15.48 -24.84 7.20
C CYS A 212 -15.29 -25.21 8.68
N GLU A 213 -14.10 -24.93 9.18
CA GLU A 213 -13.75 -25.12 10.58
C GLU A 213 -13.29 -23.79 11.17
N LEU A 214 -13.83 -23.43 12.33
CA LEU A 214 -13.39 -22.30 13.15
C LEU A 214 -12.71 -22.83 14.39
N GLU A 215 -11.51 -22.36 14.68
CA GLU A 215 -10.79 -22.73 15.88
C GLU A 215 -10.44 -21.48 16.69
N TYR A 216 -11.00 -21.39 17.90
CA TYR A 216 -10.65 -20.38 18.89
C TYR A 216 -9.41 -20.82 19.64
N LEU A 217 -8.30 -20.11 19.46
CA LEU A 217 -7.10 -20.32 20.25
C LEU A 217 -7.24 -19.68 21.65
N PRO A 218 -6.37 -20.03 22.59
CA PRO A 218 -6.30 -19.34 23.89
C PRO A 218 -6.13 -17.83 23.70
N VAL A 219 -6.71 -17.05 24.64
CA VAL A 219 -6.56 -15.59 24.66
C VAL A 219 -5.07 -15.24 24.76
N TYR A 220 -4.61 -14.39 23.87
CA TYR A 220 -3.26 -13.85 23.88
C TYR A 220 -3.24 -12.53 24.62
N THR A 221 -2.55 -12.50 25.75
CA THR A 221 -2.39 -11.29 26.57
C THR A 221 -1.04 -10.67 26.29
N PRO A 222 -0.97 -9.40 25.80
CA PRO A 222 0.30 -8.76 25.47
C PRO A 222 1.13 -8.49 26.74
N ASN A 223 2.45 -8.65 26.61
CA ASN A 223 3.41 -8.21 27.63
C ASN A 223 3.64 -6.69 27.54
N GLU A 224 4.45 -6.12 28.44
CA GLU A 224 4.67 -4.66 28.49
C GLU A 224 5.38 -4.10 27.25
N GLU A 225 6.25 -4.88 26.61
CA GLU A 225 6.93 -4.48 25.37
C GLU A 225 5.94 -4.44 24.21
N GLU A 226 5.07 -5.44 24.11
CA GLU A 226 4.04 -5.55 23.07
C GLU A 226 2.96 -4.47 23.21
N LYS A 227 2.65 -4.03 24.43
CA LYS A 227 1.75 -2.89 24.64
C LYS A 227 2.32 -1.58 24.11
N GLN A 228 3.65 -1.44 24.10
CA GLN A 228 4.33 -0.27 23.56
C GLN A 228 4.62 -0.39 22.06
N ASP A 229 4.77 -1.61 21.53
CA ASP A 229 5.01 -1.87 20.12
C ASP A 229 3.92 -2.77 19.51
N ALA A 230 2.90 -2.13 18.93
CA ALA A 230 1.81 -2.82 18.25
C ALA A 230 2.26 -3.69 17.05
N LYS A 231 3.45 -3.43 16.47
CA LYS A 231 3.99 -4.27 15.40
C LYS A 231 4.57 -5.56 15.96
N LEU A 232 5.30 -5.46 17.07
CA LEU A 232 5.81 -6.63 17.79
C LEU A 232 4.64 -7.51 18.23
N PHE A 233 3.61 -6.92 18.86
CA PHE A 233 2.40 -7.63 19.26
C PHE A 233 1.73 -8.35 18.08
N ALA A 234 1.51 -7.65 16.97
CA ALA A 234 0.92 -8.23 15.75
C ALA A 234 1.74 -9.41 15.21
N ASN A 235 3.07 -9.30 15.20
CA ASN A 235 3.97 -10.35 14.72
C ASN A 235 3.94 -11.59 15.62
N ASN A 236 3.93 -11.41 16.94
CA ASN A 236 3.88 -12.53 17.87
C ASN A 236 2.54 -13.28 17.78
N VAL A 237 1.42 -12.55 17.68
CA VAL A 237 0.10 -13.17 17.45
C VAL A 237 0.08 -13.91 16.10
N ARG A 238 0.66 -13.31 15.04
CA ARG A 238 0.80 -13.95 13.73
C ARG A 238 1.58 -15.26 13.83
N GLN A 239 2.68 -15.28 14.58
CA GLN A 239 3.49 -16.49 14.76
C GLN A 239 2.69 -17.59 15.47
N VAL A 240 2.00 -17.27 16.57
CA VAL A 240 1.15 -18.22 17.29
C VAL A 240 0.08 -18.82 16.36
N MET A 241 -0.54 -17.98 15.51
CA MET A 241 -1.54 -18.45 14.55
C MET A 241 -0.93 -19.31 13.44
N ALA A 242 0.26 -18.95 12.94
CA ALA A 242 0.97 -19.70 11.92
C ALA A 242 1.38 -21.10 12.41
N ASP A 243 1.90 -21.17 13.64
CA ASP A 243 2.27 -22.42 14.28
C ASP A 243 1.05 -23.35 14.45
N ALA A 244 -0.07 -22.80 14.91
CA ALA A 244 -1.32 -23.56 15.05
C ALA A 244 -1.93 -24.01 13.71
N LEU A 245 -1.72 -23.24 12.63
CA LEU A 245 -2.12 -23.59 11.26
C LEU A 245 -1.16 -24.59 10.61
N GLY A 246 0.09 -24.66 11.07
CA GLY A 246 1.16 -25.43 10.43
C GLY A 246 1.63 -24.81 9.11
N VAL A 247 1.60 -23.48 8.99
CA VAL A 247 2.03 -22.73 7.80
C VAL A 247 3.17 -21.77 8.14
N PRO A 248 4.06 -21.43 7.18
CA PRO A 248 5.10 -20.43 7.41
C PRO A 248 4.51 -19.02 7.51
N VAL A 249 5.28 -18.10 8.09
CA VAL A 249 5.03 -16.66 8.00
C VAL A 249 5.83 -16.06 6.85
N ALA A 250 5.30 -15.01 6.23
CA ALA A 250 5.97 -14.29 5.16
C ALA A 250 5.80 -12.79 5.34
N ASP A 251 6.89 -12.04 5.15
CA ASP A 251 6.91 -10.59 5.36
C ASP A 251 6.40 -9.80 4.14
N TYR A 252 5.31 -10.26 3.57
CA TYR A 252 4.56 -9.57 2.52
C TYR A 252 3.42 -8.75 3.08
N THR A 253 3.08 -7.70 2.35
CA THR A 253 1.90 -6.87 2.63
C THR A 253 0.94 -6.86 1.43
N TYR A 254 -0.25 -6.34 1.61
CA TYR A 254 -1.19 -6.10 0.51
C TYR A 254 -0.59 -5.19 -0.58
N ASP A 255 0.18 -4.17 -0.18
CA ASP A 255 0.77 -3.22 -1.13
C ASP A 255 1.81 -3.92 -2.02
N ASP A 256 2.51 -4.91 -1.48
CA ASP A 256 3.48 -5.74 -2.20
C ASP A 256 2.78 -6.61 -3.25
N CYS A 257 1.69 -7.29 -2.87
CA CYS A 257 0.88 -8.06 -3.81
C CYS A 257 0.31 -7.20 -4.93
N ARG A 258 -0.14 -5.97 -4.62
CA ARG A 258 -0.66 -5.03 -5.59
C ARG A 258 0.41 -4.59 -6.60
N LEU A 259 1.63 -4.30 -6.12
CA LEU A 259 2.75 -3.92 -6.97
C LEU A 259 3.16 -5.07 -7.90
N MET A 260 3.27 -6.28 -7.35
CA MET A 260 3.59 -7.48 -8.13
C MET A 260 2.55 -7.74 -9.24
N HIS A 261 1.25 -7.61 -8.91
CA HIS A 261 0.19 -7.77 -9.90
C HIS A 261 0.28 -6.73 -11.03
N LYS A 262 0.54 -5.46 -10.70
CA LYS A 262 0.72 -4.40 -11.71
C LYS A 262 1.95 -4.64 -12.59
N ALA A 263 3.06 -5.09 -12.01
CA ALA A 263 4.24 -5.46 -12.76
C ALA A 263 3.96 -6.61 -13.74
N LYS A 264 3.22 -7.65 -13.28
CA LYS A 264 2.79 -8.76 -14.13
C LYS A 264 1.91 -8.31 -15.30
N LEU A 265 0.97 -7.39 -15.08
CA LEU A 265 0.14 -6.82 -16.16
C LEU A 265 0.96 -6.06 -17.21
N LYS A 266 2.14 -5.57 -16.84
CA LYS A 266 3.09 -4.89 -17.74
C LYS A 266 4.16 -5.83 -18.31
N ASN A 267 4.02 -7.15 -18.11
CA ASN A 267 5.00 -8.18 -18.51
C ASN A 267 6.41 -7.93 -17.96
N LEU A 268 6.53 -7.28 -16.83
CA LEU A 268 7.81 -7.05 -16.16
C LEU A 268 8.16 -8.26 -15.29
N PRO A 269 9.43 -8.69 -15.24
CA PRO A 269 9.84 -9.75 -14.33
C PRO A 269 9.61 -9.33 -12.88
N CYS A 270 8.77 -10.11 -12.18
CA CYS A 270 8.30 -9.78 -10.83
C CYS A 270 8.85 -10.69 -9.76
N GLU A 271 9.92 -11.40 -10.03
CA GLU A 271 10.37 -12.46 -9.16
C GLU A 271 10.91 -11.95 -7.82
N THR A 272 11.29 -12.88 -6.98
CA THR A 272 11.78 -12.78 -5.58
C THR A 272 12.55 -11.52 -5.19
N GLY A 273 13.10 -10.80 -6.15
CA GLY A 273 13.86 -9.57 -5.93
C GLY A 273 13.04 -8.36 -5.47
N LEU A 274 11.73 -8.32 -5.77
CA LEU A 274 10.83 -7.31 -5.17
C LEU A 274 10.72 -7.51 -3.66
N ILE A 275 10.82 -8.75 -3.19
CA ILE A 275 10.76 -9.12 -1.77
C ILE A 275 11.97 -8.57 -1.01
N GLU A 276 13.16 -8.76 -1.57
CA GLU A 276 14.39 -8.23 -0.98
C GLU A 276 14.36 -6.70 -0.90
N PHE A 277 13.83 -6.05 -1.93
CA PHE A 277 13.60 -4.60 -1.92
C PHE A 277 12.65 -4.18 -0.79
N LEU A 278 11.56 -4.91 -0.60
CA LEU A 278 10.57 -4.61 0.44
C LEU A 278 11.13 -4.81 1.85
N ASN A 279 11.95 -5.85 2.04
CA ASN A 279 12.67 -6.07 3.29
C ASN A 279 13.67 -4.94 3.57
N LEU A 280 14.39 -4.47 2.54
CA LEU A 280 15.27 -3.31 2.64
C LEU A 280 14.49 -2.03 2.96
N ARG A 281 13.34 -1.83 2.30
CA ARG A 281 12.44 -0.69 2.57
C ARG A 281 12.01 -0.65 4.03
N GLN A 282 11.61 -1.78 4.60
CA GLN A 282 11.22 -1.86 6.02
C GLN A 282 12.38 -1.56 6.95
N ARG A 283 13.57 -2.10 6.67
CA ARG A 283 14.78 -1.84 7.45
C ARG A 283 15.21 -0.37 7.46
N PHE A 284 15.03 0.32 6.33
CA PHE A 284 15.39 1.74 6.19
C PHE A 284 14.25 2.71 6.54
N GLY A 285 13.10 2.21 7.01
CA GLY A 285 11.97 3.06 7.41
C GLY A 285 11.36 3.88 6.27
N LEU A 286 11.53 3.45 5.02
CA LEU A 286 11.06 4.17 3.84
C LEU A 286 9.56 3.96 3.64
N ASN A 287 8.76 4.87 4.19
CA ASN A 287 7.30 4.82 4.16
C ASN A 287 6.76 5.72 3.04
N LEU A 288 6.76 5.21 1.80
CA LEU A 288 6.30 5.97 0.62
C LEU A 288 5.15 5.26 -0.07
N LYS A 289 3.95 5.69 0.24
CA LYS A 289 2.75 5.30 -0.51
C LYS A 289 2.84 5.93 -1.91
N ASN A 290 2.59 5.12 -2.94
CA ASN A 290 2.45 5.45 -4.35
C ASN A 290 3.73 5.66 -5.18
N VAL A 291 4.92 5.84 -4.59
CA VAL A 291 6.15 6.06 -5.37
C VAL A 291 6.56 4.82 -6.16
N GLU A 292 6.37 3.61 -5.61
CA GLU A 292 6.69 2.37 -6.35
C GLU A 292 5.82 2.19 -7.59
N GLU A 293 4.56 2.62 -7.51
CA GLU A 293 3.62 2.55 -8.63
C GLU A 293 3.99 3.55 -9.74
N GLU A 294 4.43 4.73 -9.35
CA GLU A 294 4.93 5.75 -10.26
C GLU A 294 6.24 5.28 -10.92
N LEU A 295 7.18 4.75 -10.14
CA LEU A 295 8.42 4.18 -10.66
C LEU A 295 8.18 2.97 -11.58
N LEU A 296 7.17 2.15 -11.29
CA LEU A 296 6.78 1.05 -12.17
C LEU A 296 6.29 1.55 -13.52
N ASN A 297 5.53 2.64 -13.55
CA ASN A 297 5.09 3.25 -14.80
C ASN A 297 6.29 3.79 -15.58
N HIS A 298 7.19 4.54 -14.93
CA HIS A 298 8.41 5.05 -15.57
C HIS A 298 9.28 3.91 -16.12
N TYR A 299 9.48 2.85 -15.33
CA TYR A 299 10.24 1.69 -15.78
C TYR A 299 9.62 1.03 -17.02
N ALA A 300 8.30 0.85 -17.01
CA ALA A 300 7.59 0.21 -18.12
C ALA A 300 7.66 1.03 -19.43
N ASP A 301 7.79 2.35 -19.34
CA ASP A 301 7.94 3.24 -20.50
C ASP A 301 9.34 3.14 -21.13
N ILE A 302 10.34 2.69 -20.35
CA ILE A 302 11.73 2.60 -20.78
C ILE A 302 12.11 1.16 -21.18
N ALA A 303 11.52 0.18 -20.52
CA ALA A 303 11.87 -1.23 -20.68
C ALA A 303 11.58 -1.72 -22.11
N SER A 304 12.48 -2.53 -22.62
CA SER A 304 12.30 -3.24 -23.89
C SER A 304 11.25 -4.37 -23.77
N SER A 305 10.93 -5.03 -24.86
CA SER A 305 9.91 -6.09 -24.93
C SER A 305 10.19 -7.29 -24.02
N ASP A 306 11.44 -7.49 -23.61
CA ASP A 306 11.88 -8.51 -22.66
C ASP A 306 11.76 -8.06 -21.18
N GLY A 307 11.24 -6.84 -20.95
CA GLY A 307 11.07 -6.27 -19.62
C GLY A 307 12.36 -5.81 -18.94
N GLN A 308 13.43 -5.56 -19.71
CA GLN A 308 14.71 -5.08 -19.21
C GLN A 308 15.12 -3.76 -19.86
N ILE A 309 15.95 -2.97 -19.18
CA ILE A 309 16.53 -1.75 -19.72
C ILE A 309 18.01 -2.03 -20.03
N ASN A 310 18.41 -1.93 -21.29
CA ASN A 310 19.81 -1.93 -21.67
C ASN A 310 20.39 -0.50 -21.65
N PHE A 311 21.72 -0.38 -21.77
CA PHE A 311 22.39 0.91 -21.68
C PHE A 311 21.90 1.93 -22.74
N SER A 312 21.68 1.49 -23.98
CA SER A 312 21.16 2.36 -25.05
C SER A 312 19.74 2.85 -24.75
N GLY A 313 18.86 1.98 -24.26
CA GLY A 313 17.51 2.36 -23.80
C GLY A 313 17.55 3.36 -22.66
N PHE A 314 18.47 3.19 -21.72
CA PHE A 314 18.65 4.11 -20.58
C PHE A 314 19.18 5.47 -21.03
N ALA A 315 20.14 5.50 -21.94
CA ALA A 315 20.65 6.72 -22.56
C ALA A 315 19.54 7.49 -23.31
N LYS A 316 18.76 6.79 -24.11
CA LYS A 316 17.61 7.36 -24.83
C LYS A 316 16.55 7.92 -23.89
N TYR A 317 16.26 7.23 -22.79
CA TYR A 317 15.32 7.71 -21.78
C TYR A 317 15.74 9.03 -21.16
N LEU A 318 17.03 9.15 -20.83
CA LEU A 318 17.58 10.39 -20.29
C LEU A 318 17.88 11.44 -21.37
N GLY A 319 17.84 11.06 -22.66
CA GLY A 319 18.17 11.97 -23.76
C GLY A 319 19.66 12.37 -23.75
N MET A 320 20.53 11.48 -23.28
CA MET A 320 21.96 11.73 -23.13
C MET A 320 22.77 10.84 -24.09
N PRO A 321 23.94 11.31 -24.56
CA PRO A 321 24.82 10.51 -25.40
C PRO A 321 25.37 9.32 -24.63
N GLU A 322 25.49 8.18 -25.30
CA GLU A 322 26.07 6.95 -24.72
C GLU A 322 27.55 7.11 -24.30
N SER A 323 28.22 8.10 -24.85
CA SER A 323 29.61 8.44 -24.52
C SER A 323 29.77 9.22 -23.20
N GLU A 324 28.66 9.71 -22.61
CA GLU A 324 28.72 10.55 -21.41
C GLU A 324 29.22 9.76 -20.18
N PRO A 325 30.36 10.13 -19.60
CA PRO A 325 30.93 9.41 -18.47
C PRO A 325 29.99 9.34 -17.24
N ALA A 326 29.27 10.41 -16.92
CA ALA A 326 28.35 10.43 -15.79
C ALA A 326 27.17 9.47 -16.00
N LEU A 327 26.72 9.30 -17.27
CA LEU A 327 25.69 8.32 -17.61
C LEU A 327 26.20 6.88 -17.46
N ILE A 328 27.43 6.62 -17.92
CA ILE A 328 28.07 5.31 -17.77
C ILE A 328 28.22 4.95 -16.28
N ASP A 329 28.67 5.89 -15.46
CA ASP A 329 28.83 5.67 -14.04
C ASP A 329 27.48 5.50 -13.33
N LEU A 330 26.46 6.25 -13.72
CA LEU A 330 25.11 6.07 -13.22
C LEU A 330 24.56 4.69 -13.57
N PHE A 331 24.70 4.24 -14.83
CA PHE A 331 24.23 2.92 -15.24
C PHE A 331 24.89 1.81 -14.43
N LYS A 332 26.21 1.89 -14.16
CA LYS A 332 26.95 0.94 -13.30
C LYS A 332 26.43 0.91 -11.86
N LEU A 333 25.91 2.02 -11.33
CA LEU A 333 25.30 2.02 -10.00
C LEU A 333 24.02 1.17 -9.95
N TYR A 334 23.30 1.07 -11.06
CA TYR A 334 22.14 0.20 -11.19
C TYR A 334 22.54 -1.24 -11.54
N ASP A 335 23.46 -1.43 -12.49
CA ASP A 335 23.92 -2.73 -12.98
C ASP A 335 25.20 -3.20 -12.25
N LYS A 336 25.08 -3.43 -10.93
CA LYS A 336 26.22 -3.84 -10.07
C LYS A 336 26.82 -5.20 -10.41
N ASP A 337 26.05 -6.07 -10.99
CA ASP A 337 26.46 -7.43 -11.40
C ASP A 337 27.01 -7.47 -12.82
N ASN A 338 27.12 -6.33 -13.50
CA ASN A 338 27.67 -6.16 -14.85
C ASN A 338 26.98 -7.07 -15.91
N THR A 339 25.69 -7.24 -15.80
CA THR A 339 24.90 -8.02 -16.77
C THR A 339 24.62 -7.25 -18.06
N GLY A 340 24.88 -5.94 -18.08
CA GLY A 340 24.56 -5.02 -19.19
C GLY A 340 23.08 -4.64 -19.25
N THR A 341 22.28 -5.06 -18.26
CA THR A 341 20.86 -4.79 -18.20
C THR A 341 20.38 -4.45 -16.80
N ILE A 342 19.36 -3.60 -16.72
CA ILE A 342 18.68 -3.22 -15.49
C ILE A 342 17.28 -3.82 -15.51
N ASP A 343 16.98 -4.70 -14.58
CA ASP A 343 15.62 -5.18 -14.31
C ASP A 343 14.89 -4.20 -13.36
N PHE A 344 13.59 -4.40 -13.18
CA PHE A 344 12.80 -3.51 -12.31
C PHE A 344 13.30 -3.48 -10.86
N ARG A 345 13.85 -4.57 -10.34
CA ARG A 345 14.46 -4.63 -9.01
C ARG A 345 15.69 -3.74 -8.91
N LYS A 346 16.64 -3.89 -9.85
CA LYS A 346 17.85 -3.06 -9.92
C LYS A 346 17.47 -1.60 -10.05
N TYR A 347 16.46 -1.29 -10.87
CA TYR A 347 15.95 0.06 -11.04
C TYR A 347 15.43 0.64 -9.72
N LEU A 348 14.55 -0.06 -9.01
CA LEU A 348 14.04 0.38 -7.71
C LEU A 348 15.16 0.58 -6.68
N MET A 349 16.07 -0.40 -6.57
CA MET A 349 17.19 -0.29 -5.62
C MET A 349 18.10 0.89 -5.95
N GLY A 350 18.43 1.08 -7.21
CA GLY A 350 19.24 2.22 -7.67
C GLY A 350 18.57 3.55 -7.39
N TYR A 351 17.28 3.67 -7.69
CA TYR A 351 16.51 4.86 -7.37
C TYR A 351 16.58 5.24 -5.88
N TYR A 352 16.25 4.30 -4.99
CA TYR A 352 16.24 4.59 -3.55
C TYR A 352 17.61 4.81 -2.96
N GLN A 353 18.60 4.10 -3.47
CA GLN A 353 19.97 4.19 -2.93
C GLN A 353 20.72 5.44 -3.43
N TYR A 354 20.48 5.86 -4.67
CA TYR A 354 21.28 6.88 -5.32
C TYR A 354 20.50 8.11 -5.75
N CYS A 355 19.37 7.94 -6.44
CA CYS A 355 18.66 9.06 -7.03
C CYS A 355 17.82 9.81 -6.02
N LYS A 356 17.11 9.11 -5.14
CA LYS A 356 16.30 9.75 -4.12
C LYS A 356 17.12 10.57 -3.11
N PRO A 357 18.22 10.07 -2.53
CA PRO A 357 19.07 10.90 -1.68
C PRO A 357 19.71 12.09 -2.40
N ALA A 358 19.94 11.95 -3.72
CA ALA A 358 20.50 13.01 -4.55
C ALA A 358 19.47 14.10 -4.88
N ASN A 359 18.18 13.78 -4.94
CA ASN A 359 17.12 14.71 -5.32
C ASN A 359 16.74 15.62 -4.14
N THR A 360 17.69 16.42 -3.69
CA THR A 360 17.51 17.44 -2.65
C THR A 360 17.36 18.81 -3.29
N GLU A 361 16.67 19.73 -2.60
CA GLU A 361 16.52 21.10 -3.04
C GLU A 361 17.89 21.78 -3.31
N GLU A 362 18.88 21.44 -2.50
CA GLU A 362 20.25 21.96 -2.61
C GLU A 362 20.92 21.49 -3.90
N THR A 363 20.80 20.21 -4.24
CA THR A 363 21.31 19.64 -5.50
C THR A 363 20.62 20.22 -6.72
N LEU A 364 19.30 20.38 -6.65
CA LEU A 364 18.51 20.94 -7.75
C LEU A 364 18.82 22.44 -7.96
N LYS A 365 18.95 23.20 -6.88
CA LYS A 365 19.39 24.61 -6.97
C LYS A 365 20.77 24.73 -7.58
N TRP A 366 21.68 23.84 -7.24
CA TRP A 366 23.00 23.83 -7.85
C TRP A 366 22.93 23.45 -9.35
N GLY A 367 22.15 22.42 -9.71
CA GLY A 367 21.92 22.02 -11.11
C GLY A 367 21.30 23.14 -11.94
N PHE A 368 20.29 23.85 -11.40
CA PHE A 368 19.71 25.01 -12.07
C PHE A 368 20.72 26.17 -12.27
N LYS A 369 21.54 26.42 -11.24
CA LYS A 369 22.59 27.47 -11.34
C LYS A 369 23.66 27.13 -12.39
N LEU A 370 23.86 25.88 -12.72
CA LEU A 370 24.74 25.47 -13.82
C LEU A 370 24.18 25.92 -15.18
N LEU A 371 22.87 25.95 -15.32
CA LEU A 371 22.15 26.37 -16.52
C LEU A 371 21.97 27.92 -16.56
N ASP A 372 21.61 28.51 -15.42
CA ASP A 372 21.39 29.96 -15.25
C ASP A 372 22.70 30.64 -14.83
N GLN A 373 23.68 30.70 -15.76
CA GLN A 373 24.99 31.27 -15.50
C GLN A 373 24.94 32.80 -15.24
N GLU A 374 23.96 33.48 -15.82
CA GLU A 374 23.79 34.94 -15.65
C GLU A 374 22.94 35.31 -14.42
N GLY A 375 22.33 34.32 -13.74
CA GLY A 375 21.53 34.53 -12.52
C GLY A 375 20.21 35.26 -12.77
N LYS A 376 19.64 35.16 -13.97
CA LYS A 376 18.38 35.80 -14.38
C LYS A 376 17.13 35.11 -13.83
N GLY A 377 17.25 33.89 -13.29
CA GLY A 377 16.13 33.05 -12.86
C GLY A 377 15.32 32.46 -14.02
N GLN A 378 15.78 32.63 -15.25
CA GLN A 378 15.19 32.12 -16.49
C GLN A 378 16.31 31.64 -17.39
N VAL A 379 16.16 30.42 -17.90
CA VAL A 379 17.11 29.76 -18.79
C VAL A 379 16.46 29.63 -20.15
N PHE A 380 17.05 30.22 -21.19
CA PHE A 380 16.61 30.06 -22.57
C PHE A 380 17.28 28.85 -23.20
N LEU A 381 16.73 28.37 -24.33
CA LEU A 381 17.27 27.21 -25.00
C LEU A 381 18.76 27.35 -25.36
N GLU A 382 19.17 28.52 -25.79
CA GLU A 382 20.56 28.81 -26.17
C GLU A 382 21.51 28.66 -24.98
N ASP A 383 21.14 29.23 -23.81
CA ASP A 383 21.90 29.13 -22.56
C ASP A 383 22.00 27.68 -22.10
N ALA A 384 20.87 26.91 -22.19
CA ALA A 384 20.85 25.50 -21.85
C ALA A 384 21.76 24.65 -22.76
N ILE A 385 21.79 24.96 -24.07
CA ILE A 385 22.67 24.31 -25.04
C ILE A 385 24.13 24.59 -24.66
N GLU A 386 24.52 25.85 -24.46
CA GLU A 386 25.89 26.20 -24.11
C GLU A 386 26.36 25.54 -22.82
N ALA A 387 25.51 25.58 -21.77
CA ALA A 387 25.82 25.00 -20.48
C ALA A 387 25.96 23.47 -20.52
N LEU A 388 25.04 22.75 -21.18
CA LEU A 388 25.02 21.28 -21.20
C LEU A 388 26.00 20.70 -22.22
N GLN A 389 26.28 21.36 -23.33
CA GLN A 389 27.37 20.98 -24.22
C GLN A 389 28.73 21.07 -23.50
N THR A 390 28.94 22.14 -22.72
CA THR A 390 30.21 22.34 -22.02
C THR A 390 30.40 21.41 -20.84
N SER A 391 29.32 21.10 -20.12
CA SER A 391 29.38 20.33 -18.86
C SER A 391 29.15 18.82 -19.06
N LEU A 392 28.28 18.40 -19.95
CA LEU A 392 27.84 17.02 -20.14
C LEU A 392 27.97 16.51 -21.60
N ASP A 393 28.76 17.18 -22.44
CA ASP A 393 29.04 16.79 -23.83
C ASP A 393 27.79 16.46 -24.69
N MET A 394 26.66 17.13 -24.39
CA MET A 394 25.39 16.89 -25.05
C MET A 394 25.30 17.64 -26.38
N THR A 395 24.63 17.03 -27.35
CA THR A 395 24.36 17.71 -28.63
C THR A 395 23.23 18.73 -28.51
N PRO A 396 23.18 19.78 -29.36
CA PRO A 396 22.08 20.73 -29.37
C PRO A 396 20.69 20.09 -29.52
N GLU A 397 20.60 19.00 -30.26
CA GLU A 397 19.36 18.26 -30.49
C GLU A 397 18.89 17.58 -29.22
N GLU A 398 19.79 16.95 -28.46
CA GLU A 398 19.49 16.31 -27.16
C GLU A 398 19.04 17.34 -26.13
N VAL A 399 19.74 18.46 -26.02
CA VAL A 399 19.38 19.56 -25.12
C VAL A 399 18.02 20.13 -25.51
N THR A 400 17.76 20.35 -26.81
CA THR A 400 16.46 20.84 -27.28
C THR A 400 15.32 19.89 -26.92
N CYS A 401 15.55 18.57 -26.97
CA CYS A 401 14.57 17.59 -26.57
C CYS A 401 14.25 17.67 -25.08
N ILE A 402 15.28 17.80 -24.24
CA ILE A 402 15.12 17.95 -22.78
C ILE A 402 14.43 19.26 -22.42
N PHE A 403 14.87 20.35 -23.06
CA PHE A 403 14.31 21.68 -22.84
C PHE A 403 12.80 21.72 -23.12
N LYS A 404 12.34 21.16 -24.24
CA LYS A 404 10.91 21.06 -24.58
C LYS A 404 10.11 20.22 -23.57
N GLN A 405 10.73 19.20 -22.98
CA GLN A 405 10.08 18.41 -21.94
C GLN A 405 10.00 19.16 -20.61
N ALA A 406 10.91 20.06 -20.34
CA ALA A 406 10.92 20.90 -19.14
C ALA A 406 9.98 22.10 -19.29
N ASP A 407 9.98 22.77 -20.45
CA ASP A 407 9.08 23.87 -20.78
C ASP A 407 7.68 23.37 -21.21
N GLN A 408 6.92 22.85 -20.27
CA GLN A 408 5.58 22.28 -20.54
C GLN A 408 4.57 23.31 -21.05
N ASN A 409 4.78 24.57 -20.74
CA ASN A 409 3.85 25.65 -21.09
C ASN A 409 4.26 26.40 -22.37
N ASP A 410 5.30 25.91 -23.07
CA ASP A 410 5.83 26.48 -24.32
C ASP A 410 6.13 28.00 -24.20
N LYS A 411 6.73 28.37 -23.06
CA LYS A 411 7.10 29.75 -22.76
C LYS A 411 8.35 30.23 -23.50
N GLY A 412 9.14 29.28 -24.03
CA GLY A 412 10.45 29.52 -24.62
C GLY A 412 11.59 29.71 -23.59
N TYR A 413 11.31 29.57 -22.31
CA TYR A 413 12.28 29.56 -21.23
C TYR A 413 11.82 28.66 -20.09
N ILE A 414 12.75 28.17 -19.27
CA ILE A 414 12.48 27.37 -18.06
C ILE A 414 12.86 28.15 -16.81
N THR A 415 12.00 28.10 -15.78
CA THR A 415 12.26 28.62 -14.45
C THR A 415 12.78 27.52 -13.52
N TYR A 416 13.17 27.88 -12.30
CA TYR A 416 13.56 26.88 -11.32
C TYR A 416 12.43 25.89 -11.02
N GLU A 417 11.19 26.35 -10.96
CA GLU A 417 10.01 25.52 -10.72
C GLU A 417 9.79 24.50 -11.86
N ASP A 418 9.97 24.92 -13.12
CA ASP A 418 9.87 24.02 -14.27
C ASP A 418 10.98 22.97 -14.25
N PHE A 419 12.21 23.41 -13.93
CA PHE A 419 13.37 22.54 -13.78
C PHE A 419 13.18 21.54 -12.64
N GLU A 420 12.72 22.00 -11.47
CA GLU A 420 12.44 21.13 -10.32
C GLU A 420 11.34 20.10 -10.65
N ALA A 421 10.26 20.52 -11.29
CA ALA A 421 9.19 19.64 -11.71
C ALA A 421 9.68 18.59 -12.72
N TYR A 422 10.58 18.97 -13.64
CA TYR A 422 11.19 18.05 -14.58
C TYR A 422 12.14 17.05 -13.89
N ALA A 423 13.00 17.52 -13.00
CA ALA A 423 13.92 16.70 -12.24
C ALA A 423 13.19 15.73 -11.28
N LYS A 424 12.04 16.10 -10.74
CA LYS A 424 11.18 15.20 -9.96
C LYS A 424 10.61 14.06 -10.82
N ARG A 425 10.32 14.32 -12.09
CA ARG A 425 9.87 13.26 -13.04
C ARG A 425 11.01 12.35 -13.51
N LYS A 426 12.23 12.86 -13.57
CA LYS A 426 13.45 12.11 -13.93
C LYS A 426 14.52 12.30 -12.86
N PRO A 427 14.38 11.60 -11.73
CA PRO A 427 15.24 11.79 -10.55
C PRO A 427 16.71 11.42 -10.78
N GLU A 428 17.00 10.71 -11.85
CA GLU A 428 18.35 10.36 -12.29
C GLU A 428 19.20 11.58 -12.56
N TYR A 429 18.62 12.67 -13.05
CA TYR A 429 19.36 13.92 -13.29
C TYR A 429 19.97 14.50 -12.03
N ALA A 430 19.28 14.42 -10.90
CA ALA A 430 19.83 14.89 -9.63
C ALA A 430 21.13 14.14 -9.27
N LYS A 431 21.18 12.84 -9.54
CA LYS A 431 22.40 12.04 -9.32
C LYS A 431 23.49 12.34 -10.34
N ILE A 432 23.14 12.58 -11.61
CA ILE A 432 24.09 12.99 -12.65
C ILE A 432 24.75 14.32 -12.28
N PHE A 433 23.98 15.31 -11.85
CA PHE A 433 24.54 16.59 -11.39
C PHE A 433 25.46 16.42 -10.19
N LEU A 434 25.14 15.55 -9.25
CA LEU A 434 26.01 15.23 -8.13
C LEU A 434 27.32 14.58 -8.57
N LEU A 435 27.26 13.59 -9.46
CA LEU A 435 28.46 12.93 -10.01
C LEU A 435 29.34 13.94 -10.75
N PHE A 436 28.75 14.83 -11.52
CA PHE A 436 29.48 15.89 -12.18
C PHE A 436 30.13 16.86 -11.18
N GLN A 437 29.44 17.26 -10.13
CA GLN A 437 29.98 18.10 -9.06
C GLN A 437 31.16 17.42 -8.33
N GLU A 438 31.04 16.12 -8.05
CA GLU A 438 32.10 15.34 -7.41
C GLU A 438 33.34 15.24 -8.29
N SER A 439 33.18 15.04 -9.60
CA SER A 439 34.29 15.01 -10.57
C SER A 439 35.04 16.34 -10.66
N LEU A 440 34.32 17.47 -10.60
CA LEU A 440 34.92 18.78 -10.54
C LEU A 440 35.74 19.02 -9.27
N LYS A 441 35.24 18.55 -8.11
CA LYS A 441 35.96 18.68 -6.82
C LYS A 441 37.24 17.83 -6.77
N GLN A 442 37.27 16.67 -7.43
CA GLN A 442 38.39 15.75 -7.47
C GLN A 442 39.47 16.14 -8.50
N GLY A 443 39.23 17.19 -9.29
CA GLY A 443 40.17 17.64 -10.36
C GLY A 443 40.30 16.64 -11.51
N THR A 444 39.50 15.59 -11.54
CA THR A 444 39.34 14.66 -12.65
C THR A 444 38.41 15.29 -13.69
N ARG A 445 38.93 16.18 -14.52
CA ARG A 445 38.15 16.70 -15.64
C ARG A 445 37.74 15.53 -16.53
N PRO A 446 36.45 15.42 -16.90
CA PRO A 446 36.09 14.70 -18.10
C PRO A 446 36.92 15.32 -19.24
N ARG A 447 37.50 14.50 -20.08
CA ARG A 447 38.25 14.94 -21.27
C ARG A 447 37.27 15.51 -22.30
N THR A 448 36.82 16.73 -22.09
CA THR A 448 36.14 17.55 -23.10
C THR A 448 36.83 18.89 -23.16
N GLY A 449 37.10 19.31 -24.37
CA GLY A 449 37.94 20.46 -24.65
C GLY A 449 37.37 21.79 -24.12
N HIS A 450 38.28 22.59 -23.64
CA HIS A 450 38.18 24.05 -23.47
C HIS A 450 37.00 24.62 -22.66
N LEU A 451 37.16 24.64 -21.33
CA LEU A 451 36.58 25.70 -20.53
C LEU A 451 37.43 26.96 -20.70
N PRO A 452 36.87 28.15 -21.04
CA PRO A 452 37.61 29.37 -20.95
C PRO A 452 37.93 29.66 -19.46
N PRO A 453 39.10 30.23 -19.15
CA PRO A 453 39.47 30.55 -17.77
C PRO A 453 38.48 31.58 -17.19
N PRO A 454 38.18 31.53 -15.87
CA PRO A 454 37.28 32.47 -15.24
C PRO A 454 37.81 33.88 -15.47
N GLY A 455 36.96 34.72 -16.07
CA GLY A 455 37.29 36.06 -16.47
C GLY A 455 37.93 36.86 -15.32
N LYS A 456 39.17 37.32 -15.58
CA LYS A 456 39.80 38.36 -14.75
C LYS A 456 38.86 39.58 -14.72
N LYS A 457 38.37 39.93 -13.53
CA LYS A 457 37.76 41.24 -13.29
C LYS A 457 38.76 42.28 -13.81
N LYS A 458 38.41 43.03 -14.83
CA LYS A 458 39.08 44.31 -15.15
C LYS A 458 38.73 45.24 -14.01
N ALA A 459 39.74 45.62 -13.28
CA ALA A 459 39.74 46.87 -12.52
C ALA A 459 39.80 48.02 -13.55
N ASP A 460 38.78 48.87 -13.51
CA ASP A 460 38.88 50.31 -13.65
C ASP A 460 37.61 50.89 -13.04
#